data_66d619def824838fc0fdeae11c814aac
#
_entry.id   66d619def824838fc0fdeae11c814aac
#
_cell.length_a   1.000
_cell.length_b   1.000
_cell.length_c   1.000
_cell.angle_alpha   90.00
_cell.angle_beta   90.00
_cell.angle_gamma   90.00
#
_symmetry.space_group_name_H-M   'P 1'
#
loop_
_entity.id
_entity.type
_entity.pdbx_description
1 polymer ?
#
loop_
_entity_poly.entity_id
_entity_poly.type
_entity_poly.pdbx_seq_one_letter_code
_entity_poly.pdbx_strand_id
1 'polypeptide(L)'
;LEHSLSVTRLCDKISGNYEFLNRDLLISCAMLHDVGKVKELSEFPRNDYTDEGNFLGHIVMGYEMVMEKIKNIPDFPPIIANEMGHCILSHHGELEYGSPKKPAIAEAVALSMADNIDAKLETLRECFEAKDTNDWLGFNRWLESNIRRTSF
;
A
#
# COMPACT_ATOMS: atom_id res chain seq x y z
N LEU A 1 -7.53 -6.77 3.34
CA LEU A 1 -7.02 -8.03 2.76
C LEU A 1 -7.09 -8.04 1.23
N GLU A 2 -8.20 -7.63 0.62
CA GLU A 2 -8.35 -7.63 -0.86
C GLU A 2 -7.33 -6.70 -1.52
N HIS A 3 -7.21 -5.47 -1.05
CA HIS A 3 -6.19 -4.51 -1.48
C HIS A 3 -4.76 -5.08 -1.34
N SER A 4 -4.38 -5.56 -0.15
CA SER A 4 -3.03 -6.12 0.06
C SER A 4 -2.73 -7.31 -0.88
N LEU A 5 -3.74 -8.15 -1.18
CA LEU A 5 -3.59 -9.22 -2.15
C LEU A 5 -3.40 -8.69 -3.58
N SER A 6 -4.14 -7.65 -3.95
CA SER A 6 -4.04 -7.01 -5.27
C SER A 6 -2.68 -6.36 -5.46
N VAL A 7 -2.21 -5.56 -4.49
CA VAL A 7 -0.86 -4.96 -4.49
C VAL A 7 0.23 -6.03 -4.56
N THR A 8 0.08 -7.14 -3.81
CA THR A 8 1.04 -8.26 -3.86
C THR A 8 1.11 -8.88 -5.27
N ARG A 9 -0.03 -9.08 -5.93
CA ARG A 9 -0.07 -9.59 -7.30
C ARG A 9 0.55 -8.62 -8.32
N LEU A 10 0.34 -7.31 -8.14
CA LEU A 10 1.01 -6.30 -8.97
C LEU A 10 2.53 -6.33 -8.77
N CYS A 11 3.00 -6.37 -7.53
CA CYS A 11 4.41 -6.48 -7.19
C CYS A 11 5.05 -7.73 -7.80
N ASP A 12 4.35 -8.87 -7.78
CA ASP A 12 4.81 -10.11 -8.43
C ASP A 12 4.99 -9.94 -9.93
N LYS A 13 4.06 -9.28 -10.61
CA LYS A 13 4.17 -8.97 -12.05
C LYS A 13 5.31 -8.00 -12.34
N ILE A 14 5.46 -6.95 -11.53
CA ILE A 14 6.55 -5.97 -11.65
C ILE A 14 7.89 -6.66 -11.50
N SER A 15 8.08 -7.52 -10.48
CA SER A 15 9.35 -8.23 -10.25
C SER A 15 9.72 -9.17 -11.41
N GLY A 16 8.74 -9.75 -12.08
CA GLY A 16 8.99 -10.57 -13.28
C GLY A 16 9.47 -9.78 -14.51
N ASN A 17 9.29 -8.44 -14.49
CA ASN A 17 9.73 -7.56 -15.58
C ASN A 17 11.08 -6.86 -15.30
N TYR A 18 11.51 -6.80 -14.05
CA TYR A 18 12.73 -6.10 -13.62
C TYR A 18 13.62 -7.04 -12.78
N GLU A 19 14.61 -7.67 -13.41
CA GLU A 19 15.49 -8.70 -12.82
C GLU A 19 16.34 -8.20 -11.63
N PHE A 20 16.54 -6.86 -11.51
CA PHE A 20 17.31 -6.30 -10.40
C PHE A 20 16.51 -6.17 -9.10
N LEU A 21 15.20 -6.40 -9.12
CA LEU A 21 14.37 -6.39 -7.92
C LEU A 21 14.54 -7.69 -7.11
N ASN A 22 14.72 -7.55 -5.81
CA ASN A 22 14.59 -8.67 -4.90
C ASN A 22 13.09 -9.01 -4.73
N ARG A 23 12.64 -10.01 -5.50
CA ARG A 23 11.23 -10.43 -5.53
C ARG A 23 10.72 -10.82 -4.14
N ASP A 24 11.51 -11.56 -3.36
CA ASP A 24 11.07 -12.08 -2.05
C ASP A 24 10.90 -10.95 -1.04
N LEU A 25 11.80 -9.96 -1.05
CA LEU A 25 11.66 -8.74 -0.25
C LEU A 25 10.41 -7.95 -0.66
N LEU A 26 10.24 -7.71 -1.96
CA LEU A 26 9.12 -6.94 -2.50
C LEU A 26 7.77 -7.58 -2.14
N ILE A 27 7.63 -8.89 -2.36
CA ILE A 27 6.38 -9.62 -2.06
C ILE A 27 6.09 -9.62 -0.55
N SER A 28 7.11 -9.85 0.27
CA SER A 28 6.96 -9.83 1.73
C SER A 28 6.50 -8.44 2.21
N CYS A 29 7.11 -7.38 1.69
CA CYS A 29 6.71 -6.01 2.01
C CYS A 29 5.29 -5.68 1.49
N ALA A 30 4.93 -6.14 0.29
CA ALA A 30 3.59 -5.94 -0.27
C ALA A 30 2.49 -6.61 0.57
N MET A 31 2.75 -7.80 1.13
CA MET A 31 1.81 -8.45 2.05
C MET A 31 1.65 -7.73 3.38
N LEU A 32 2.67 -7.01 3.82
CA LEU A 32 2.75 -6.44 5.17
C LEU A 32 2.59 -4.91 5.22
N HIS A 33 2.61 -4.20 4.07
CA HIS A 33 2.66 -2.74 4.05
C HIS A 33 1.53 -2.08 4.86
N ASP A 34 0.35 -2.66 4.81
CA ASP A 34 -0.88 -2.18 5.44
C ASP A 34 -1.25 -2.95 6.74
N VAL A 35 -0.38 -3.79 7.26
CA VAL A 35 -0.70 -4.62 8.44
C VAL A 35 -1.10 -3.79 9.67
N GLY A 36 -0.60 -2.55 9.78
CA GLY A 36 -0.95 -1.62 10.85
C GLY A 36 -2.43 -1.23 10.91
N LYS A 37 -3.16 -1.33 9.79
CA LYS A 37 -4.60 -1.08 9.73
C LYS A 37 -5.42 -1.98 10.66
N VAL A 38 -4.88 -3.15 11.03
CA VAL A 38 -5.49 -4.06 12.01
C VAL A 38 -5.61 -3.42 13.40
N LYS A 39 -4.70 -2.50 13.75
CA LYS A 39 -4.73 -1.75 15.02
C LYS A 39 -5.26 -0.32 14.84
N GLU A 40 -5.04 0.27 13.67
CA GLU A 40 -5.51 1.61 13.33
C GLU A 40 -7.03 1.71 13.38
N LEU A 41 -7.72 0.65 12.92
CA LEU A 41 -9.17 0.61 12.84
C LEU A 41 -9.77 -0.31 13.90
N SER A 42 -10.94 0.07 14.41
CA SER A 42 -11.74 -0.78 15.30
C SER A 42 -12.32 -1.97 14.54
N GLU A 43 -12.77 -2.98 15.29
CA GLU A 43 -13.35 -4.20 14.71
C GLU A 43 -14.62 -3.90 13.87
N PHE A 44 -14.78 -4.72 12.82
CA PHE A 44 -16.01 -4.73 12.02
C PHE A 44 -17.25 -4.96 12.95
N PRO A 45 -18.38 -4.28 12.73
CA PRO A 45 -18.71 -3.47 11.53
C PRO A 45 -18.38 -1.96 11.63
N ARG A 46 -17.82 -1.48 12.74
CA ARG A 46 -17.59 -0.04 12.94
C ARG A 46 -16.57 0.53 11.96
N ASN A 47 -15.37 -0.09 11.93
CA ASN A 47 -14.23 0.38 11.14
C ASN A 47 -13.87 1.86 11.37
N ASP A 48 -14.10 2.34 12.60
CA ASP A 48 -13.72 3.69 13.02
C ASP A 48 -12.23 3.72 13.40
N TYR A 49 -11.59 4.87 13.31
CA TYR A 49 -10.24 5.03 13.81
C TYR A 49 -10.20 4.83 15.33
N THR A 50 -9.23 4.03 15.80
CA THR A 50 -8.90 3.95 17.22
C THR A 50 -8.17 5.21 17.70
N ASP A 51 -8.07 5.44 19.00
CA ASP A 51 -7.28 6.56 19.54
C ASP A 51 -5.81 6.45 19.11
N GLU A 52 -5.24 5.24 19.21
CA GLU A 52 -3.87 4.97 18.75
C GLU A 52 -3.73 5.18 17.24
N GLY A 53 -4.72 4.76 16.45
CA GLY A 53 -4.77 4.97 15.01
C GLY A 53 -4.76 6.45 14.63
N ASN A 54 -5.52 7.28 15.35
CA ASN A 54 -5.53 8.74 15.16
C ASN A 54 -4.18 9.39 15.53
N PHE A 55 -3.49 8.88 16.55
CA PHE A 55 -2.21 9.45 16.98
C PHE A 55 -1.02 9.00 16.14
N LEU A 56 -0.96 7.73 15.75
CA LEU A 56 0.25 7.11 15.16
C LEU A 56 0.09 6.78 13.67
N GLY A 57 -1.11 6.40 13.25
CA GLY A 57 -1.39 5.93 11.90
C GLY A 57 -0.81 4.52 11.61
N HIS A 58 -1.41 3.84 10.61
CA HIS A 58 -1.06 2.46 10.28
C HIS A 58 0.39 2.24 9.83
N ILE A 59 1.02 3.25 9.21
CA ILE A 59 2.41 3.14 8.73
C ILE A 59 3.36 2.87 9.89
N VAL A 60 3.28 3.69 10.95
CA VAL A 60 4.15 3.57 12.13
C VAL A 60 3.79 2.31 12.93
N MET A 61 2.51 2.06 13.15
CA MET A 61 2.02 0.87 13.85
C MET A 61 2.41 -0.42 13.10
N GLY A 62 2.29 -0.44 11.77
CA GLY A 62 2.70 -1.57 10.93
C GLY A 62 4.21 -1.82 10.99
N TYR A 63 5.02 -0.77 10.93
CA TYR A 63 6.46 -0.87 11.13
C TYR A 63 6.80 -1.51 12.48
N GLU A 64 6.20 -1.03 13.57
CA GLU A 64 6.42 -1.55 14.91
C GLU A 64 6.05 -3.04 14.99
N MET A 65 4.87 -3.41 14.51
CA MET A 65 4.38 -4.80 14.48
C MET A 65 5.35 -5.73 13.75
N VAL A 66 5.84 -5.33 12.60
CA VAL A 66 6.77 -6.13 11.79
C VAL A 66 8.13 -6.24 12.48
N MET A 67 8.67 -5.12 13.00
CA MET A 67 9.95 -5.13 13.72
C MET A 67 9.89 -5.98 14.99
N GLU A 68 8.79 -5.97 15.72
CA GLU A 68 8.58 -6.84 16.88
C GLU A 68 8.61 -8.33 16.50
N LYS A 69 7.98 -8.70 15.39
CA LYS A 69 8.01 -10.09 14.90
C LYS A 69 9.40 -10.51 14.43
N ILE A 70 10.10 -9.64 13.69
CA ILE A 70 11.47 -9.91 13.23
C ILE A 70 12.42 -10.19 14.41
N LYS A 71 12.31 -9.46 15.52
CA LYS A 71 13.12 -9.68 16.74
C LYS A 71 13.00 -11.10 17.31
N ASN A 72 11.90 -11.79 17.02
CA ASN A 72 11.63 -13.14 17.48
C ASN A 72 12.10 -14.23 16.49
N ILE A 73 12.69 -13.84 15.36
CA ILE A 73 13.25 -14.76 14.36
C ILE A 73 14.76 -14.85 14.59
N PRO A 74 15.29 -16.02 15.02
CA PRO A 74 16.71 -16.19 15.21
C PRO A 74 17.50 -15.86 13.94
N ASP A 75 18.63 -15.17 14.10
CA ASP A 75 19.56 -14.85 13.02
C ASP A 75 18.96 -14.09 11.82
N PHE A 76 17.84 -13.39 12.01
CA PHE A 76 17.28 -12.58 10.94
C PHE A 76 18.27 -11.47 10.55
N PRO A 77 18.62 -11.33 9.24
CA PRO A 77 19.65 -10.38 8.82
C PRO A 77 19.24 -8.92 9.12
N PRO A 78 20.02 -8.15 9.88
CA PRO A 78 19.66 -6.79 10.25
C PRO A 78 19.45 -5.86 9.07
N ILE A 79 20.19 -6.08 7.97
CA ILE A 79 20.03 -5.27 6.75
C ILE A 79 18.67 -5.50 6.10
N ILE A 80 18.21 -6.75 6.03
CA ILE A 80 16.89 -7.08 5.49
C ILE A 80 15.77 -6.51 6.38
N ALA A 81 15.96 -6.55 7.71
CA ALA A 81 15.01 -5.91 8.63
C ALA A 81 14.87 -4.40 8.36
N ASN A 82 15.99 -3.70 8.12
CA ASN A 82 15.99 -2.28 7.80
C ASN A 82 15.34 -2.00 6.44
N GLU A 83 15.60 -2.83 5.42
CA GLU A 83 15.00 -2.71 4.09
C GLU A 83 13.49 -2.94 4.14
N MET A 84 13.02 -3.97 4.86
CA MET A 84 11.58 -4.20 5.10
C MET A 84 10.94 -3.02 5.82
N GLY A 85 11.58 -2.54 6.90
CA GLY A 85 11.13 -1.38 7.65
C GLY A 85 11.03 -0.14 6.77
N HIS A 86 12.04 0.08 5.91
CA HIS A 86 12.04 1.18 4.95
C HIS A 86 10.87 1.06 3.95
N CYS A 87 10.62 -0.11 3.38
CA CYS A 87 9.49 -0.33 2.48
C CYS A 87 8.15 0.03 3.16
N ILE A 88 7.94 -0.41 4.41
CA ILE A 88 6.71 -0.09 5.16
C ILE A 88 6.61 1.41 5.43
N LEU A 89 7.68 2.06 5.89
CA LEU A 89 7.68 3.50 6.21
C LEU A 89 7.54 4.41 4.98
N SER A 90 7.76 3.90 3.77
CA SER A 90 7.77 4.69 2.55
C SER A 90 6.72 4.27 1.52
N HIS A 91 5.80 3.34 1.84
CA HIS A 91 4.91 2.75 0.85
C HIS A 91 3.90 3.74 0.24
N HIS A 92 3.50 4.81 0.93
CA HIS A 92 2.70 5.86 0.32
C HIS A 92 3.49 6.77 -0.66
N GLY A 93 4.83 6.61 -0.74
CA GLY A 93 5.69 7.26 -1.72
C GLY A 93 6.07 8.70 -1.36
N GLU A 94 5.13 9.55 -1.07
CA GLU A 94 5.34 10.97 -0.81
C GLU A 94 5.11 11.34 0.66
N LEU A 95 5.87 12.34 1.16
CA LEU A 95 5.71 12.86 2.53
C LEU A 95 4.33 13.47 2.74
N GLU A 96 3.76 14.06 1.71
CA GLU A 96 2.43 14.68 1.70
C GLU A 96 1.32 13.65 1.92
N TYR A 97 1.58 12.37 1.59
CA TYR A 97 0.65 11.26 1.80
C TYR A 97 0.88 10.55 3.15
N GLY A 98 1.69 11.13 4.02
CA GLY A 98 1.94 10.63 5.37
C GLY A 98 3.10 9.64 5.49
N SER A 99 3.84 9.36 4.41
CA SER A 99 5.07 8.55 4.52
C SER A 99 6.14 9.29 5.31
N PRO A 100 6.71 8.70 6.39
CA PRO A 100 7.83 9.30 7.12
C PRO A 100 9.10 9.44 6.28
N LYS A 101 9.24 8.66 5.22
CA LYS A 101 10.36 8.65 4.27
C LYS A 101 9.88 8.45 2.84
N LYS A 102 10.61 9.04 1.89
CA LYS A 102 10.45 8.68 0.47
C LYS A 102 11.16 7.35 0.17
N PRO A 103 10.64 6.57 -0.79
CA PRO A 103 11.28 5.33 -1.23
C PRO A 103 12.72 5.57 -1.69
N ALA A 104 13.68 4.80 -1.16
CA ALA A 104 15.11 4.93 -1.46
C ALA A 104 15.74 3.66 -2.05
N ILE A 105 15.00 2.53 -2.05
CA ILE A 105 15.41 1.28 -2.71
C ILE A 105 14.38 0.89 -3.77
N ALA A 106 14.80 0.09 -4.72
CA ALA A 106 13.97 -0.24 -5.88
C ALA A 106 12.66 -0.95 -5.49
N GLU A 107 12.70 -1.83 -4.52
CA GLU A 107 11.52 -2.54 -3.99
C GLU A 107 10.53 -1.56 -3.33
N ALA A 108 11.01 -0.57 -2.59
CA ALA A 108 10.15 0.45 -1.98
C ALA A 108 9.48 1.34 -3.05
N VAL A 109 10.20 1.69 -4.12
CA VAL A 109 9.64 2.41 -5.28
C VAL A 109 8.57 1.54 -5.96
N ALA A 110 8.88 0.28 -6.24
CA ALA A 110 7.94 -0.64 -6.88
C ALA A 110 6.68 -0.84 -6.04
N LEU A 111 6.82 -1.01 -4.72
CA LEU A 111 5.70 -1.15 -3.79
C LEU A 111 4.82 0.10 -3.78
N SER A 112 5.40 1.29 -3.62
CA SER A 112 4.62 2.53 -3.56
C SER A 112 3.86 2.82 -4.87
N MET A 113 4.45 2.47 -6.02
CA MET A 113 3.77 2.59 -7.31
C MET A 113 2.64 1.56 -7.46
N ALA A 114 2.85 0.32 -7.02
CA ALA A 114 1.82 -0.73 -7.07
C ALA A 114 0.63 -0.38 -6.18
N ASP A 115 0.88 0.11 -4.97
CA ASP A 115 -0.12 0.59 -4.02
C ASP A 115 -0.97 1.74 -4.63
N ASN A 116 -0.30 2.75 -5.17
CA ASN A 116 -0.96 3.90 -5.82
C ASN A 116 -1.78 3.47 -7.07
N ILE A 117 -1.26 2.54 -7.88
CA ILE A 117 -2.00 2.00 -9.03
C ILE A 117 -3.29 1.32 -8.56
N ASP A 118 -3.19 0.42 -7.58
CA ASP A 118 -4.35 -0.32 -7.06
C ASP A 118 -5.41 0.63 -6.49
N ALA A 119 -5.01 1.57 -5.64
CA ALA A 119 -5.90 2.55 -5.04
C ALA A 119 -6.63 3.41 -6.09
N LYS A 120 -5.93 3.88 -7.14
CA LYS A 120 -6.52 4.69 -8.21
C LYS A 120 -7.47 3.88 -9.10
N LEU A 121 -7.10 2.65 -9.45
CA LEU A 121 -7.95 1.80 -10.28
C LEU A 121 -9.20 1.35 -9.52
N GLU A 122 -9.09 1.10 -8.22
CA GLU A 122 -10.23 0.79 -7.37
C GLU A 122 -11.20 1.98 -7.26
N THR A 123 -10.68 3.19 -7.06
CA THR A 123 -11.48 4.42 -7.11
C THR A 123 -12.23 4.56 -8.43
N LEU A 124 -11.58 4.26 -9.57
CA LEU A 124 -12.24 4.28 -10.89
C LEU A 124 -13.31 3.20 -11.00
N ARG A 125 -13.05 1.99 -10.50
CA ARG A 125 -14.01 0.89 -10.50
C ARG A 125 -15.28 1.29 -9.74
N GLU A 126 -15.14 1.81 -8.52
CA GLU A 126 -16.27 2.30 -7.71
C GLU A 126 -17.07 3.40 -8.42
N CYS A 127 -16.38 4.37 -9.04
CA CYS A 127 -17.05 5.41 -9.81
C CYS A 127 -17.83 4.85 -10.99
N PHE A 128 -17.32 3.83 -11.66
CA PHE A 128 -17.98 3.19 -12.80
C PHE A 128 -19.16 2.32 -12.37
N GLU A 129 -19.09 1.68 -11.21
CA GLU A 129 -20.19 0.89 -10.64
C GLU A 129 -21.32 1.77 -10.10
N ALA A 130 -20.98 2.94 -9.56
CA ALA A 130 -21.97 3.87 -9.03
C ALA A 130 -22.87 4.52 -10.10
N LYS A 131 -22.44 4.56 -11.37
CA LYS A 131 -23.17 5.17 -12.48
C LYS A 131 -23.04 4.31 -13.73
N ASP A 132 -24.14 3.72 -14.16
CA ASP A 132 -24.22 2.96 -15.42
C ASP A 132 -24.46 3.92 -16.60
N THR A 133 -23.37 4.53 -17.07
CA THR A 133 -23.37 5.42 -18.24
C THR A 133 -22.06 5.36 -18.98
N ASN A 134 -22.11 5.58 -20.29
CA ASN A 134 -20.93 5.71 -21.15
C ASN A 134 -20.51 7.16 -21.36
N ASP A 135 -21.12 8.10 -20.65
CA ASP A 135 -20.80 9.52 -20.70
C ASP A 135 -19.78 9.91 -19.62
N TRP A 136 -19.36 11.18 -19.61
CA TRP A 136 -18.48 11.73 -18.59
C TRP A 136 -19.14 11.69 -17.20
N LEU A 137 -18.40 11.15 -16.21
CA LEU A 137 -18.88 11.02 -14.83
C LEU A 137 -18.66 12.29 -13.99
N GLY A 138 -17.91 13.25 -14.54
CA GLY A 138 -17.54 14.48 -13.88
C GLY A 138 -16.15 14.44 -13.25
N PHE A 139 -15.81 15.51 -12.53
CA PHE A 139 -14.49 15.67 -11.89
C PHE A 139 -14.38 14.80 -10.64
N ASN A 140 -13.35 13.97 -10.61
CA ASN A 140 -12.97 13.20 -9.43
C ASN A 140 -11.77 13.87 -8.75
N ARG A 141 -11.91 14.22 -7.46
CA ARG A 141 -10.87 14.96 -6.71
C ARG A 141 -9.61 14.12 -6.46
N TRP A 142 -9.75 12.81 -6.27
CA TRP A 142 -8.62 11.91 -6.00
C TRP A 142 -7.77 11.66 -7.23
N LEU A 143 -8.40 11.71 -8.40
CA LEU A 143 -7.73 11.53 -9.69
C LEU A 143 -7.38 12.87 -10.35
N GLU A 144 -7.85 13.99 -9.77
CA GLU A 144 -7.68 15.36 -10.30
C GLU A 144 -8.04 15.49 -11.77
N SER A 145 -9.07 14.75 -12.20
CA SER A 145 -9.48 14.67 -13.61
C SER A 145 -10.96 14.43 -13.76
N ASN A 146 -11.50 14.85 -14.91
CA ASN A 146 -12.78 14.34 -15.38
C ASN A 146 -12.61 12.91 -15.86
N ILE A 147 -13.45 12.01 -15.39
CA ILE A 147 -13.34 10.58 -15.66
C ILE A 147 -14.45 10.09 -16.60
N ARG A 148 -14.12 9.09 -17.38
CA ARG A 148 -15.04 8.41 -18.31
C ARG A 148 -14.64 6.96 -18.47
N ARG A 149 -15.64 6.07 -18.60
CA ARG A 149 -15.41 4.68 -19.02
C ARG A 149 -15.03 4.66 -20.51
N THR A 150 -14.04 3.82 -20.85
CA THR A 150 -13.69 3.56 -22.27
C THR A 150 -14.87 2.90 -23.00
N SER A 151 -15.04 3.26 -24.25
CA SER A 151 -16.07 2.67 -25.12
C SER A 151 -15.47 1.51 -25.91
N PHE A 152 -15.94 0.28 -25.71
CA PHE A 152 -15.70 -0.92 -26.50
C PHE A 152 -16.89 -1.86 -26.46
#